data_3f9f6641bcbb957447592b0d2dcbe71f
#
_entry.id   3f9f6641bcbb957447592b0d2dcbe71f
#
_cell.length_a   1.000
_cell.length_b   1.000
_cell.length_c   1.000
_cell.angle_alpha   90.00
_cell.angle_beta   90.00
_cell.angle_gamma   90.00
#
_symmetry.space_group_name_H-M   'P 1'
#
loop_
_entity.id
_entity.type
_entity.pdbx_description
1 polymer ?
#
loop_
_entity_poly.entity_id
_entity_poly.type
_entity_poly.pdbx_seq_one_letter_code
_entity_poly.pdbx_strand_id
1 'polypeptide(L)'
;AVAVMFHDHDEAPWCAHVGDSRLYRLRGAKLDQITTDHTWVAKAIEEGELTVDESKHHPWRHVLSQCLGREDLNRIDIQSLDVSGGDRLLLCSDGLTEELSDPLIATHLKSIRSCPTAAESLVDAAKQRGGRDNITVVVVAFQD
;
A
#
# COMPACT_ATOMS: atom_id res chain seq x y z
N ALA A 1 -9.06 -3.27 -2.90
CA ALA A 1 -8.41 -4.58 -2.74
C ALA A 1 -7.03 -4.57 -3.38
N VAL A 2 -6.07 -5.25 -2.75
CA VAL A 2 -4.73 -5.50 -3.27
C VAL A 2 -4.37 -6.97 -3.05
N ALA A 3 -3.77 -7.62 -4.04
CA ALA A 3 -3.35 -9.01 -4.00
C ALA A 3 -1.98 -9.18 -4.63
N VAL A 4 -1.19 -10.11 -4.09
CA VAL A 4 0.08 -10.54 -4.68
C VAL A 4 0.00 -12.05 -4.90
N MET A 5 0.29 -12.47 -6.11
CA MET A 5 0.32 -13.87 -6.52
C MET A 5 1.77 -14.30 -6.77
N PHE A 6 2.17 -15.38 -6.12
CA PHE A 6 3.45 -16.03 -6.31
C PHE A 6 3.26 -17.26 -7.21
N HIS A 7 4.19 -17.47 -8.13
CA HIS A 7 4.23 -18.65 -8.98
C HIS A 7 5.33 -19.61 -8.52
N ASP A 8 5.14 -20.88 -8.75
CA ASP A 8 6.23 -21.86 -8.65
C ASP A 8 7.18 -21.65 -9.85
N HIS A 9 8.49 -21.84 -9.65
CA HIS A 9 9.51 -21.78 -10.70
C HIS A 9 10.00 -20.38 -11.14
N ASP A 10 10.67 -19.65 -10.25
CA ASP A 10 11.49 -18.46 -10.57
C ASP A 10 10.81 -17.35 -11.40
N GLU A 11 9.50 -17.38 -11.54
CA GLU A 11 8.75 -16.32 -12.20
C GLU A 11 8.50 -15.15 -11.24
N ALA A 12 8.58 -13.94 -11.77
CA ALA A 12 8.28 -12.73 -10.99
C ALA A 12 6.83 -12.78 -10.44
N PRO A 13 6.61 -12.42 -9.17
CA PRO A 13 5.26 -12.31 -8.62
C PRO A 13 4.44 -11.26 -9.36
N TRP A 14 3.13 -11.38 -9.30
CA TRP A 14 2.20 -10.43 -9.88
C TRP A 14 1.39 -9.73 -8.80
N CYS A 15 1.14 -8.43 -9.01
CA CYS A 15 0.22 -7.65 -8.20
C CYS A 15 -1.05 -7.37 -8.99
N ALA A 16 -2.21 -7.56 -8.35
CA ALA A 16 -3.50 -7.06 -8.82
C ALA A 16 -4.06 -6.07 -7.80
N HIS A 17 -4.55 -4.93 -8.28
CA HIS A 17 -4.97 -3.83 -7.43
C HIS A 17 -6.21 -3.11 -7.97
N VAL A 18 -7.15 -2.80 -7.07
CA VAL A 18 -8.26 -1.88 -7.27
C VAL A 18 -8.66 -1.24 -5.95
N GLY A 19 -8.80 0.08 -5.92
CA GLY A 19 -9.13 0.84 -4.72
C GLY A 19 -7.94 1.61 -4.14
N ASP A 20 -7.90 1.76 -2.83
CA ASP A 20 -6.92 2.54 -2.07
C ASP A 20 -6.12 1.73 -1.03
N SER A 21 -6.36 0.42 -0.94
CA SER A 21 -5.42 -0.49 -0.27
C SER A 21 -4.11 -0.52 -1.04
N ARG A 22 -2.98 -0.49 -0.36
CA ARG A 22 -1.68 -0.27 -1.00
C ARG A 22 -0.75 -1.46 -0.92
N LEU A 23 0.14 -1.55 -1.91
CA LEU A 23 1.33 -2.38 -1.89
C LEU A 23 2.56 -1.48 -1.86
N TYR A 24 3.42 -1.71 -0.88
CA TYR A 24 4.74 -1.10 -0.77
C TYR A 24 5.85 -2.15 -0.92
N ARG A 25 7.00 -1.71 -1.42
CA ARG A 25 8.25 -2.48 -1.40
C ARG A 25 9.31 -1.70 -0.63
N LEU A 26 9.89 -2.35 0.38
CA LEU A 26 11.10 -1.86 1.04
C LEU A 26 12.30 -2.59 0.44
N ARG A 27 13.18 -1.86 -0.24
CA ARG A 27 14.48 -2.33 -0.73
C ARG A 27 15.60 -1.54 -0.07
N GLY A 28 16.41 -2.20 0.74
CA GLY A 28 17.42 -1.53 1.56
C GLY A 28 16.79 -0.50 2.51
N ALA A 29 17.02 0.79 2.24
CA ALA A 29 16.45 1.87 3.04
C ALA A 29 15.24 2.56 2.38
N LYS A 30 14.92 2.24 1.13
CA LYS A 30 13.91 2.93 0.34
C LYS A 30 12.59 2.17 0.39
N LEU A 31 11.52 2.88 0.79
CA LEU A 31 10.15 2.41 0.69
C LEU A 31 9.52 3.04 -0.56
N ASP A 32 9.08 2.20 -1.47
CA ASP A 32 8.36 2.61 -2.69
C ASP A 32 6.91 2.13 -2.60
N GLN A 33 5.95 3.03 -2.82
CA GLN A 33 4.57 2.63 -3.08
C GLN A 33 4.49 2.11 -4.50
N ILE A 34 4.09 0.85 -4.67
CA ILE A 34 4.01 0.15 -5.97
C ILE A 34 2.66 0.41 -6.64
N THR A 35 1.58 0.46 -5.86
CA THR A 35 0.24 0.73 -6.36
C THR A 35 -0.06 2.22 -6.42
N THR A 36 -0.91 2.64 -7.36
CA THR A 36 -1.47 3.99 -7.39
C THR A 36 -2.91 3.93 -6.89
N ASP A 37 -3.25 4.76 -5.91
CA ASP A 37 -4.59 4.77 -5.32
C ASP A 37 -5.66 5.11 -6.37
N HIS A 38 -6.76 4.37 -6.37
CA HIS A 38 -7.93 4.68 -7.17
C HIS A 38 -8.90 5.56 -6.36
N THR A 39 -8.46 6.79 -6.10
CA THR A 39 -9.25 7.82 -5.43
C THR A 39 -9.53 8.98 -6.38
N TRP A 40 -10.53 9.78 -6.06
CA TRP A 40 -10.84 10.99 -6.83
C TRP A 40 -9.63 11.95 -6.84
N VAL A 41 -8.98 12.15 -5.70
CA VAL A 41 -7.81 13.04 -5.61
C VAL A 41 -6.61 12.52 -6.40
N ALA A 42 -6.37 11.20 -6.44
CA ALA A 42 -5.30 10.62 -7.24
C ALA A 42 -5.54 10.89 -8.74
N LYS A 43 -6.79 10.74 -9.19
CA LYS A 43 -7.18 11.05 -10.56
C LYS A 43 -7.02 12.54 -10.86
N ALA A 44 -7.46 13.44 -9.97
CA ALA A 44 -7.33 14.88 -10.14
C ALA A 44 -5.85 15.34 -10.20
N ILE A 45 -4.94 14.66 -9.45
CA ILE A 45 -3.50 14.90 -9.55
C ILE A 45 -2.97 14.46 -10.93
N GLU A 46 -3.37 13.27 -11.40
CA GLU A 46 -2.96 12.74 -12.71
C GLU A 46 -3.41 13.66 -13.86
N GLU A 47 -4.61 14.25 -13.75
CA GLU A 47 -5.17 15.21 -14.71
C GLU A 47 -4.61 16.65 -14.55
N GLY A 48 -3.79 16.89 -13.51
CA GLY A 48 -3.18 18.19 -13.26
C GLY A 48 -4.12 19.23 -12.62
N GLU A 49 -5.27 18.78 -12.12
CA GLU A 49 -6.27 19.64 -11.48
C GLU A 49 -5.94 19.94 -10.00
N LEU A 50 -5.17 19.05 -9.35
CA LEU A 50 -4.71 19.19 -7.98
C LEU A 50 -3.22 18.91 -7.84
N THR A 51 -2.58 19.61 -6.91
CA THR A 51 -1.23 19.26 -6.45
C THR A 51 -1.30 18.17 -5.38
N VAL A 52 -0.17 17.49 -5.14
CA VAL A 52 -0.04 16.48 -4.07
C VAL A 52 -0.31 17.09 -2.70
N ASP A 53 0.08 18.35 -2.47
CA ASP A 53 -0.15 19.00 -1.16
C ASP A 53 -1.63 19.38 -0.95
N GLU A 54 -2.31 19.86 -1.97
CA GLU A 54 -3.74 20.15 -1.90
C GLU A 54 -4.57 18.88 -1.66
N SER A 55 -4.16 17.76 -2.24
CA SER A 55 -4.87 16.49 -2.10
C SER A 55 -4.91 15.97 -0.67
N LYS A 56 -3.87 16.23 0.13
CA LYS A 56 -3.78 15.78 1.53
C LYS A 56 -4.89 16.32 2.43
N HIS A 57 -5.38 17.51 2.11
CA HIS A 57 -6.41 18.23 2.88
C HIS A 57 -7.75 18.30 2.15
N HIS A 58 -7.87 17.67 0.98
CA HIS A 58 -9.08 17.74 0.18
C HIS A 58 -10.23 16.97 0.85
N PRO A 59 -11.48 17.53 0.89
CA PRO A 59 -12.63 16.84 1.49
C PRO A 59 -12.92 15.46 0.89
N TRP A 60 -12.62 15.26 -0.38
CA TRP A 60 -12.85 14.02 -1.13
C TRP A 60 -11.64 13.10 -1.22
N ARG A 61 -10.63 13.28 -0.35
CA ARG A 61 -9.42 12.45 -0.37
C ARG A 61 -9.67 10.95 -0.18
N HIS A 62 -10.80 10.58 0.47
CA HIS A 62 -11.21 9.20 0.71
C HIS A 62 -12.25 8.69 -0.30
N VAL A 63 -12.65 9.52 -1.29
CA VAL A 63 -13.64 9.12 -2.29
C VAL A 63 -12.98 8.21 -3.30
N LEU A 64 -13.41 6.94 -3.36
CA LEU A 64 -12.93 5.96 -4.31
C LEU A 64 -13.45 6.26 -5.71
N SER A 65 -12.54 6.31 -6.68
CA SER A 65 -12.89 6.36 -8.12
C SER A 65 -13.18 4.97 -8.68
N GLN A 66 -12.51 3.94 -8.15
CA GLN A 66 -12.71 2.53 -8.53
C GLN A 66 -12.65 1.64 -7.30
N CYS A 67 -13.54 0.67 -7.19
CA CYS A 67 -13.51 -0.40 -6.19
C CYS A 67 -14.29 -1.62 -6.68
N LEU A 68 -14.04 -2.78 -6.08
CA LEU A 68 -14.80 -4.00 -6.38
C LEU A 68 -16.29 -3.81 -6.04
N GLY A 69 -17.16 -4.33 -6.90
CA GLY A 69 -18.61 -4.26 -6.73
C GLY A 69 -19.27 -3.03 -7.35
N ARG A 70 -18.50 -2.11 -7.94
CA ARG A 70 -19.08 -1.02 -8.74
C ARG A 70 -19.50 -1.52 -10.11
N GLU A 71 -20.68 -1.10 -10.60
CA GLU A 71 -21.15 -1.41 -11.95
C GLU A 71 -20.31 -0.74 -13.05
N ASP A 72 -19.70 0.41 -12.74
CA ASP A 72 -18.83 1.18 -13.63
C ASP A 72 -17.32 0.88 -13.44
N LEU A 73 -16.98 -0.26 -12.83
CA LEU A 73 -15.60 -0.71 -12.69
C LEU A 73 -14.97 -0.92 -14.08
N ASN A 74 -13.97 -0.10 -14.40
CA ASN A 74 -13.28 -0.15 -15.69
C ASN A 74 -11.74 -0.15 -15.57
N ARG A 75 -11.20 -0.08 -14.34
CA ARG A 75 -9.77 -0.09 -14.10
C ARG A 75 -9.42 -1.09 -12.99
N ILE A 76 -8.65 -2.09 -13.37
CA ILE A 76 -7.97 -3.02 -12.46
C ILE A 76 -6.51 -3.00 -12.89
N ASP A 77 -5.61 -2.61 -12.00
CA ASP A 77 -4.18 -2.59 -12.31
C ASP A 77 -3.58 -3.96 -12.05
N ILE A 78 -2.93 -4.53 -13.06
CA ILE A 78 -2.22 -5.83 -12.97
C ILE A 78 -0.80 -5.60 -13.50
N GLN A 79 0.19 -5.94 -12.68
CA GLN A 79 1.60 -5.78 -13.04
C GLN A 79 2.49 -6.85 -12.42
N SER A 80 3.58 -7.19 -13.11
CA SER A 80 4.64 -7.99 -12.53
C SER A 80 5.44 -7.17 -11.52
N LEU A 81 5.90 -7.83 -10.46
CA LEU A 81 6.68 -7.19 -9.41
C LEU A 81 8.16 -7.46 -9.61
N ASP A 82 8.95 -6.40 -9.66
CA ASP A 82 10.41 -6.49 -9.53
C ASP A 82 10.76 -6.68 -8.05
N VAL A 83 11.06 -7.92 -7.65
CA VAL A 83 11.50 -8.29 -6.30
C VAL A 83 12.83 -9.01 -6.34
N SER A 84 13.60 -8.84 -5.28
CA SER A 84 14.93 -9.44 -5.10
C SER A 84 15.09 -9.94 -3.67
N GLY A 85 16.10 -10.81 -3.45
CA GLY A 85 16.49 -11.18 -2.09
C GLY A 85 16.71 -9.95 -1.20
N GLY A 86 16.29 -10.03 0.04
CA GLY A 86 16.32 -8.93 1.00
C GLY A 86 15.19 -7.91 0.90
N ASP A 87 14.36 -7.95 -0.15
CA ASP A 87 13.18 -7.09 -0.25
C ASP A 87 12.10 -7.48 0.76
N ARG A 88 11.29 -6.49 1.13
CA ARG A 88 10.08 -6.72 1.93
C ARG A 88 8.89 -6.05 1.26
N LEU A 89 7.80 -6.79 1.14
CA LEU A 89 6.51 -6.25 0.68
C LEU A 89 5.61 -5.99 1.89
N LEU A 90 4.85 -4.92 1.80
CA LEU A 90 3.77 -4.58 2.73
C LEU A 90 2.49 -4.38 1.94
N LEU A 91 1.48 -5.20 2.20
CA LEU A 91 0.10 -4.95 1.76
C LEU A 91 -0.67 -4.39 2.96
N CYS A 92 -1.39 -3.31 2.75
CA CYS A 92 -2.17 -2.70 3.83
C CYS A 92 -3.44 -2.04 3.34
N SER A 93 -4.42 -1.92 4.25
CA SER A 93 -5.59 -1.07 4.06
C SER A 93 -5.24 0.40 4.33
N ASP A 94 -6.14 1.29 3.93
CA ASP A 94 -6.06 2.74 4.17
C ASP A 94 -6.00 3.10 5.66
N GLY A 95 -6.63 2.30 6.54
CA GLY A 95 -6.54 2.49 7.99
C GLY A 95 -5.12 2.50 8.55
N LEU A 96 -4.13 1.90 7.84
CA LEU A 96 -2.72 2.05 8.20
C LEU A 96 -2.17 3.40 7.72
N THR A 97 -2.38 3.74 6.46
CA THR A 97 -1.75 4.89 5.79
C THR A 97 -2.39 6.23 6.14
N GLU A 98 -3.60 6.21 6.69
CA GLU A 98 -4.22 7.39 7.29
C GLU A 98 -3.57 7.79 8.63
N GLU A 99 -3.03 6.81 9.36
CA GLU A 99 -2.43 7.03 10.68
C GLU A 99 -0.91 7.12 10.63
N LEU A 100 -0.26 6.40 9.71
CA LEU A 100 1.20 6.34 9.60
C LEU A 100 1.68 6.90 8.26
N SER A 101 2.63 7.82 8.32
CA SER A 101 3.35 8.30 7.14
C SER A 101 4.32 7.24 6.59
N ASP A 102 4.67 7.32 5.31
CA ASP A 102 5.62 6.41 4.66
C ASP A 102 6.97 6.31 5.40
N PRO A 103 7.59 7.40 5.91
CA PRO A 103 8.81 7.31 6.71
C PRO A 103 8.65 6.49 7.99
N LEU A 104 7.48 6.55 8.65
CA LEU A 104 7.21 5.74 9.85
C LEU A 104 7.02 4.27 9.49
N ILE A 105 6.28 3.97 8.44
CA ILE A 105 6.12 2.61 7.90
C ILE A 105 7.49 2.03 7.56
N ALA A 106 8.32 2.77 6.85
CA ALA A 106 9.69 2.37 6.51
C ALA A 106 10.54 2.06 7.74
N THR A 107 10.42 2.89 8.78
CA THR A 107 11.15 2.69 10.05
C THR A 107 10.76 1.37 10.73
N HIS A 108 9.47 1.07 10.84
CA HIS A 108 8.99 -0.20 11.43
C HIS A 108 9.47 -1.41 10.61
N LEU A 109 9.29 -1.38 9.29
CA LEU A 109 9.72 -2.47 8.42
C LEU A 109 11.23 -2.69 8.45
N LYS A 110 12.03 -1.63 8.60
CA LYS A 110 13.49 -1.69 8.60
C LYS A 110 14.05 -2.16 9.94
N SER A 111 13.48 -1.73 11.05
CA SER A 111 13.98 -2.02 12.40
C SER A 111 13.56 -3.40 12.91
N ILE A 112 12.43 -3.94 12.45
CA ILE A 112 11.86 -5.20 12.93
C ILE A 112 11.97 -6.26 11.84
N ARG A 113 12.89 -7.20 11.98
CA ARG A 113 13.14 -8.26 10.97
C ARG A 113 12.02 -9.29 10.86
N SER A 114 11.43 -9.70 11.99
CA SER A 114 10.32 -10.65 12.03
C SER A 114 9.07 -10.08 11.35
N CYS A 115 8.57 -10.74 10.31
CA CYS A 115 7.36 -10.28 9.62
C CYS A 115 6.13 -10.22 10.53
N PRO A 116 5.82 -11.23 11.37
CA PRO A 116 4.72 -11.14 12.31
C PRO A 116 4.85 -9.95 13.27
N THR A 117 6.03 -9.78 13.88
CA THR A 117 6.28 -8.68 14.82
C THR A 117 6.21 -7.30 14.15
N ALA A 118 6.68 -7.19 12.90
CA ALA A 118 6.57 -5.95 12.14
C ALA A 118 5.10 -5.61 11.83
N ALA A 119 4.30 -6.61 11.45
CA ALA A 119 2.88 -6.43 11.20
C ALA A 119 2.13 -5.97 12.46
N GLU A 120 2.35 -6.65 13.59
CA GLU A 120 1.77 -6.28 14.90
C GLU A 120 2.17 -4.85 15.30
N SER A 121 3.46 -4.52 15.18
CA SER A 121 3.98 -3.19 15.53
C SER A 121 3.39 -2.07 14.67
N LEU A 122 3.16 -2.31 13.37
CA LEU A 122 2.49 -1.35 12.48
C LEU A 122 1.02 -1.12 12.88
N VAL A 123 0.30 -2.20 13.18
CA VAL A 123 -1.11 -2.11 13.63
C VAL A 123 -1.20 -1.37 14.95
N ASP A 124 -0.34 -1.68 15.92
CA ASP A 124 -0.34 -1.02 17.23
C ASP A 124 0.03 0.46 17.12
N ALA A 125 1.02 0.79 16.30
CA ALA A 125 1.40 2.19 16.06
C ALA A 125 0.25 3.00 15.42
N ALA A 126 -0.49 2.42 14.49
CA ALA A 126 -1.67 3.06 13.89
C ALA A 126 -2.80 3.24 14.92
N LYS A 127 -3.09 2.22 15.74
CA LYS A 127 -4.07 2.32 16.83
C LYS A 127 -3.72 3.41 17.84
N GLN A 128 -2.44 3.55 18.21
CA GLN A 128 -1.99 4.60 19.15
C GLN A 128 -2.15 6.02 18.59
N ARG A 129 -2.24 6.17 17.26
CA ARG A 129 -2.43 7.46 16.59
C ARG A 129 -3.88 7.79 16.29
N GLY A 130 -4.79 6.92 16.63
CA GLY A 130 -6.23 7.14 16.48
C GLY A 130 -6.99 5.88 16.13
N GLY A 131 -6.47 5.06 15.21
CA GLY A 131 -7.10 3.81 14.79
C GLY A 131 -8.52 4.00 14.32
N ARG A 132 -8.75 5.04 13.48
CA ARG A 132 -10.10 5.50 13.10
C ARG A 132 -10.82 4.57 12.15
N ASP A 133 -10.10 3.63 11.54
CA ASP A 133 -10.64 2.65 10.61
C ASP A 133 -10.06 1.25 10.85
N ASN A 134 -10.57 0.24 10.13
CA ASN A 134 -10.03 -1.12 10.14
C ASN A 134 -8.60 -1.14 9.59
N ILE A 135 -7.68 -1.70 10.35
CA ILE A 135 -6.28 -1.78 10.00
C ILE A 135 -5.92 -3.22 9.64
N THR A 136 -5.60 -3.44 8.38
CA THR A 136 -5.12 -4.73 7.88
C THR A 136 -3.71 -4.59 7.35
N VAL A 137 -2.82 -5.51 7.76
CA VAL A 137 -1.41 -5.50 7.39
C VAL A 137 -0.95 -6.92 7.07
N VAL A 138 -0.29 -7.09 5.94
CA VAL A 138 0.42 -8.31 5.57
C VAL A 138 1.86 -7.95 5.20
N VAL A 139 2.83 -8.60 5.84
CA VAL A 139 4.26 -8.40 5.57
C VAL A 139 4.86 -9.67 4.99
N VAL A 140 5.53 -9.56 3.85
CA VAL A 140 6.25 -10.64 3.18
C VAL A 140 7.72 -10.26 3.06
N ALA A 141 8.63 -11.19 3.35
CA ALA A 141 10.08 -11.00 3.18
C ALA A 141 10.62 -12.00 2.17
N PHE A 142 11.46 -11.51 1.25
CA PHE A 142 12.22 -12.33 0.33
C PHE A 142 13.58 -12.65 0.97
N GLN A 143 13.91 -13.94 1.04
CA GLN A 143 15.21 -14.38 1.52
C GLN A 143 16.23 -14.33 0.37
N ASP A 144 17.50 -14.08 0.72
CA ASP A 144 18.64 -14.15 -0.21
C ASP A 144 18.90 -15.59 -0.67
#